data_0587e1a05a1a7d690344adcf07cd0059
#
_entry.id   0587e1a05a1a7d690344adcf07cd0059
#
_cell.length_a   1.000
_cell.length_b   1.000
_cell.length_c   1.000
_cell.angle_alpha   90.00
_cell.angle_beta   90.00
_cell.angle_gamma   90.00
#
_symmetry.space_group_name_H-M   'P 1'
#
loop_
_entity.id
_entity.type
_entity.pdbx_description
1 polymer ?
#
loop_
_entity_poly.entity_id
_entity_poly.type
_entity_poly.pdbx_seq_one_letter_code
_entity_poly.pdbx_strand_id
1 'polypeptide(L)'
;MRVREATYWQWADAQLHSRCHDEALSDGTTLDIQVRLSRLGATQLFVGLYGENGRALLEEYYPSRPGETMTRALVWGVERARALATGALELPQQQRRRA
;
A
#
# COMPACT_ATOMS: atom_id res chain seq x y z
N MET A 1 3.17 -3.55 15.31
CA MET A 1 2.10 -2.55 15.23
C MET A 1 2.44 -1.50 14.19
N ARG A 2 1.47 -1.13 13.36
CA ARG A 2 1.69 -0.12 12.32
C ARG A 2 1.20 1.23 12.81
N VAL A 3 2.02 2.26 12.57
CA VAL A 3 1.61 3.64 12.81
C VAL A 3 1.16 4.21 11.47
N ARG A 4 -0.15 4.38 11.32
CA ARG A 4 -0.74 4.88 10.07
C ARG A 4 -0.51 6.38 9.95
N GLU A 5 -0.22 6.83 8.75
CA GLU A 5 -0.01 8.24 8.46
C GLU A 5 -1.15 8.81 7.63
N ALA A 6 -1.02 10.08 7.23
CA ALA A 6 -2.11 10.80 6.60
C ALA A 6 -2.64 10.13 5.33
N THR A 7 -1.77 9.55 4.52
CA THR A 7 -2.18 8.92 3.27
C THR A 7 -3.14 7.76 3.53
N TYR A 8 -2.83 6.93 4.55
CA TYR A 8 -3.74 5.84 4.91
C TYR A 8 -5.10 6.38 5.33
N TRP A 9 -5.13 7.43 6.15
CA TRP A 9 -6.40 7.95 6.65
C TRP A 9 -7.22 8.63 5.56
N GLN A 10 -6.55 9.18 4.53
CA GLN A 10 -7.26 9.66 3.34
C GLN A 10 -7.85 8.49 2.54
N TRP A 11 -7.17 7.36 2.54
CA TRP A 11 -7.65 6.15 1.87
C TRP A 11 -8.80 5.49 2.62
N ALA A 12 -8.69 5.39 3.94
CA ALA A 12 -9.59 4.58 4.76
C ALA A 12 -11.03 5.02 4.61
N ASP A 13 -11.94 4.05 4.40
CA ASP A 13 -13.37 4.30 4.29
C ASP A 13 -14.08 3.07 4.84
N ALA A 14 -14.64 3.19 6.05
CA ALA A 14 -15.25 2.07 6.75
C ALA A 14 -16.48 1.51 6.03
N GLN A 15 -17.05 2.27 5.08
CA GLN A 15 -18.22 1.81 4.34
C GLN A 15 -17.87 1.03 3.10
N LEU A 16 -16.60 1.03 2.68
CA LEU A 16 -16.16 0.29 1.50
C LEU A 16 -15.43 -0.96 1.93
N HIS A 17 -15.75 -2.06 1.26
CA HIS A 17 -15.15 -3.35 1.57
C HIS A 17 -13.85 -3.51 0.80
N SER A 18 -12.76 -3.85 1.51
CA SER A 18 -11.45 -4.01 0.90
C SER A 18 -11.00 -5.46 0.97
N ARG A 19 -10.27 -5.89 -0.06
CA ARG A 19 -9.48 -7.12 0.01
C ARG A 19 -8.06 -6.72 0.34
N CYS A 20 -7.43 -7.47 1.25
CA CYS A 20 -6.14 -7.10 1.79
C CYS A 20 -5.12 -8.22 1.61
N HIS A 21 -3.87 -7.83 1.44
CA HIS A 21 -2.73 -8.74 1.49
C HIS A 21 -1.76 -8.19 2.52
N ASP A 22 -1.49 -8.96 3.57
CA ASP A 22 -0.54 -8.63 4.62
C ASP A 22 0.64 -9.58 4.52
N GLU A 23 1.84 -9.03 4.63
CA GLU A 23 3.04 -9.85 4.52
C GLU A 23 4.12 -9.31 5.44
N ALA A 24 4.80 -10.20 6.17
CA ALA A 24 5.95 -9.83 7.00
C ALA A 24 7.20 -10.38 6.34
N LEU A 25 8.20 -9.53 6.21
CA LEU A 25 9.50 -9.92 5.65
C LEU A 25 10.46 -10.28 6.77
N SER A 26 11.56 -10.97 6.42
CA SER A 26 12.50 -11.47 7.42
C SER A 26 13.20 -10.37 8.20
N ASP A 27 13.27 -9.14 7.65
CA ASP A 27 13.92 -8.01 8.32
C ASP A 27 12.97 -7.22 9.22
N GLY A 28 11.74 -7.70 9.40
CA GLY A 28 10.74 -7.02 10.23
C GLY A 28 9.86 -6.03 9.49
N THR A 29 10.16 -5.76 8.23
CA THR A 29 9.30 -4.90 7.39
C THR A 29 7.99 -5.61 7.13
N THR A 30 6.88 -4.87 7.17
CA THR A 30 5.57 -5.42 6.83
C THR A 30 4.95 -4.66 5.66
N LEU A 31 4.20 -5.40 4.86
CA LEU A 31 3.49 -4.88 3.70
C LEU A 31 2.00 -4.93 3.97
N ASP A 32 1.29 -3.88 3.56
CA ASP A 32 -0.16 -3.82 3.66
C ASP A 32 -0.69 -3.31 2.33
N ILE A 33 -1.26 -4.20 1.53
CA ILE A 33 -1.82 -3.85 0.24
C ILE A 33 -3.32 -4.08 0.32
N GLN A 34 -4.10 -3.07 -0.07
CA GLN A 34 -5.56 -3.15 -0.02
C GLN A 34 -6.11 -2.73 -1.37
N VAL A 35 -7.14 -3.43 -1.81
CA VAL A 35 -7.82 -3.11 -3.06
C VAL A 35 -9.32 -3.14 -2.82
N ARG A 36 -10.03 -2.22 -3.49
CA ARG A 36 -11.48 -2.12 -3.33
C ARG A 36 -12.08 -1.52 -4.60
N LEU A 37 -13.41 -1.59 -4.71
CA LEU A 37 -14.13 -0.82 -5.72
C LEU A 37 -14.69 0.42 -5.06
N SER A 38 -14.57 1.56 -5.74
CA SER A 38 -15.23 2.79 -5.29
C SER A 38 -16.74 2.65 -5.47
N ARG A 39 -17.50 3.61 -4.94
CA ARG A 39 -18.95 3.64 -5.11
C ARG A 39 -19.35 3.72 -6.58
N LEU A 40 -18.46 4.25 -7.42
CA LEU A 40 -18.72 4.36 -8.86
C LEU A 40 -18.08 3.22 -9.64
N GLY A 41 -17.53 2.22 -8.96
CA GLY A 41 -16.99 1.03 -9.61
C GLY A 41 -15.54 1.11 -10.07
N ALA A 42 -14.81 2.16 -9.68
CA ALA A 42 -13.40 2.25 -10.03
C ALA A 42 -12.57 1.35 -9.10
N THR A 43 -11.61 0.64 -9.68
CA THR A 43 -10.64 -0.13 -8.89
C THR A 43 -9.69 0.84 -8.21
N GLN A 44 -9.60 0.75 -6.87
CA GLN A 44 -8.74 1.60 -6.06
C GLN A 44 -7.73 0.73 -5.32
N LEU A 45 -6.53 1.24 -5.12
CA LEU A 45 -5.43 0.49 -4.55
C LEU A 45 -4.69 1.32 -3.51
N PHE A 46 -4.39 0.70 -2.36
CA PHE A 46 -3.51 1.27 -1.33
C PHE A 46 -2.30 0.36 -1.18
N VAL A 47 -1.12 0.97 -1.07
CA VAL A 47 0.15 0.26 -0.85
C VAL A 47 0.82 0.88 0.37
N GLY A 48 1.02 0.08 1.41
CA GLY A 48 1.70 0.52 2.63
C GLY A 48 2.91 -0.36 2.92
N LEU A 49 3.98 0.28 3.35
CA LEU A 49 5.23 -0.38 3.70
C LEU A 49 5.65 0.17 5.06
N TYR A 50 5.85 -0.71 6.04
CA TYR A 50 6.10 -0.30 7.41
C TYR A 50 7.35 -0.99 7.94
N GLY A 51 8.17 -0.23 8.67
CA GLY A 51 9.40 -0.77 9.23
C GLY A 51 9.14 -1.62 10.45
N GLU A 52 10.22 -2.20 10.98
CA GLU A 52 10.16 -3.09 12.13
C GLU A 52 9.52 -2.42 13.34
N ASN A 53 9.74 -1.11 13.51
CA ASN A 53 9.19 -0.33 14.62
C ASN A 53 7.77 0.15 14.35
N GLY A 54 7.16 -0.24 13.24
CA GLY A 54 5.81 0.16 12.86
C GLY A 54 5.72 1.48 12.11
N ARG A 55 6.82 2.19 11.94
CA ARG A 55 6.81 3.49 11.23
C ARG A 55 6.59 3.27 9.74
N ALA A 56 5.80 4.14 9.14
CA ALA A 56 5.56 4.07 7.71
C ALA A 56 6.83 4.44 6.94
N LEU A 57 7.24 3.54 6.05
CA LEU A 57 8.28 3.80 5.08
C LEU A 57 7.69 4.34 3.80
N LEU A 58 6.48 3.91 3.49
CA LEU A 58 5.73 4.36 2.32
C LEU A 58 4.26 4.14 2.59
N GLU A 59 3.45 5.12 2.23
CA GLU A 59 2.01 4.96 2.07
C GLU A 59 1.63 5.68 0.79
N GLU A 60 0.98 4.97 -0.12
CA GLU A 60 0.48 5.59 -1.34
C GLU A 60 -0.84 4.95 -1.71
N TYR A 61 -1.70 5.70 -2.43
CA TYR A 61 -2.90 5.09 -2.94
C TYR A 61 -3.19 5.61 -4.34
N TYR A 62 -3.96 4.82 -5.05
CA TYR A 62 -4.33 5.05 -6.44
C TYR A 62 -5.85 5.11 -6.48
N PRO A 63 -6.44 6.30 -6.70
CA PRO A 63 -7.91 6.43 -6.69
C PRO A 63 -8.57 5.76 -7.87
N SER A 64 -7.79 5.42 -8.90
CA SER A 64 -8.31 4.70 -10.06
C SER A 64 -7.19 3.94 -10.74
N ARG A 65 -7.47 2.67 -11.05
CA ARG A 65 -6.57 1.81 -11.83
C ARG A 65 -7.34 1.34 -13.07
N PRO A 66 -7.45 2.20 -14.11
CA PRO A 66 -8.28 1.87 -15.27
C PRO A 66 -7.83 0.59 -15.96
N GLY A 67 -8.79 -0.24 -16.32
CA GLY A 67 -8.50 -1.47 -17.02
C GLY A 67 -8.01 -2.61 -16.16
N GLU A 68 -7.91 -2.42 -14.82
CA GLU A 68 -7.47 -3.48 -13.93
C GLU A 68 -8.61 -3.98 -13.05
N THR A 69 -8.69 -5.30 -12.90
CA THR A 69 -9.54 -5.91 -11.89
C THR A 69 -8.91 -5.72 -10.51
N MET A 70 -9.69 -5.95 -9.46
CA MET A 70 -9.14 -5.91 -8.10
C MET A 70 -7.99 -6.90 -7.94
N THR A 71 -8.12 -8.10 -8.51
CA THR A 71 -7.09 -9.11 -8.41
C THR A 71 -5.79 -8.65 -9.07
N ARG A 72 -5.87 -8.08 -10.27
CA ARG A 72 -4.66 -7.59 -10.96
C ARG A 72 -4.02 -6.43 -10.23
N ALA A 73 -4.83 -5.51 -9.72
CA ALA A 73 -4.30 -4.37 -8.96
C ALA A 73 -3.61 -4.84 -7.69
N LEU A 74 -4.21 -5.82 -7.00
CA LEU A 74 -3.61 -6.36 -5.77
C LEU A 74 -2.26 -7.02 -6.07
N VAL A 75 -2.17 -7.83 -7.12
CA VAL A 75 -0.91 -8.47 -7.53
C VAL A 75 0.15 -7.42 -7.83
N TRP A 76 -0.21 -6.40 -8.59
CA TRP A 76 0.71 -5.33 -8.93
C TRP A 76 1.20 -4.63 -7.65
N GLY A 77 0.30 -4.34 -6.72
CA GLY A 77 0.65 -3.66 -5.48
C GLY A 77 1.59 -4.47 -4.61
N VAL A 78 1.37 -5.79 -4.53
CA VAL A 78 2.25 -6.68 -3.77
C VAL A 78 3.64 -6.70 -4.38
N GLU A 79 3.73 -6.81 -5.70
CA GLU A 79 5.02 -6.81 -6.40
C GLU A 79 5.76 -5.51 -6.19
N ARG A 80 5.04 -4.38 -6.28
CA ARG A 80 5.64 -3.08 -6.06
C ARG A 80 6.17 -2.94 -4.63
N ALA A 81 5.38 -3.35 -3.65
CA ALA A 81 5.80 -3.27 -2.25
C ALA A 81 7.02 -4.13 -1.97
N ARG A 82 7.05 -5.34 -2.52
CA ARG A 82 8.21 -6.22 -2.36
C ARG A 82 9.46 -5.62 -2.99
N ALA A 83 9.32 -5.05 -4.18
CA ALA A 83 10.47 -4.44 -4.86
C ALA A 83 11.00 -3.24 -4.09
N LEU A 84 10.13 -2.43 -3.51
CA LEU A 84 10.55 -1.29 -2.68
C LEU A 84 11.20 -1.78 -1.38
N ALA A 85 10.64 -2.82 -0.76
CA ALA A 85 11.18 -3.34 0.49
C ALA A 85 12.55 -3.98 0.33
N THR A 86 12.83 -4.59 -0.83
CA THR A 86 14.10 -5.27 -1.09
C THR A 86 15.13 -4.38 -1.77
N GLY A 87 14.78 -3.13 -2.10
CA GLY A 87 15.70 -2.21 -2.75
C GLY A 87 15.77 -2.34 -4.26
N ALA A 88 14.94 -3.22 -4.87
CA ALA A 88 14.88 -3.31 -6.33
C ALA A 88 14.29 -2.06 -6.96
N LEU A 89 13.47 -1.32 -6.20
CA LEU A 89 12.99 0.01 -6.57
C LEU A 89 13.36 0.96 -5.44
N GLU A 90 13.61 2.22 -5.78
CA GLU A 90 13.88 3.24 -4.77
C GLU A 90 12.57 3.80 -4.23
N LEU A 91 12.56 4.10 -2.92
CA LEU A 91 11.42 4.79 -2.32
C LEU A 91 11.27 6.17 -2.97
N PRO A 92 10.03 6.68 -3.07
CA PRO A 92 9.80 8.01 -3.61
C PRO A 92 10.60 9.08 -2.86
N GLN A 93 10.96 10.15 -3.55
CA GLN A 93 11.83 11.20 -3.04
C GLN A 93 11.36 11.77 -1.71
N GLN A 94 10.07 12.08 -1.59
CA GLN A 94 9.57 12.68 -0.36
C GLN A 94 9.64 11.71 0.82
N GLN A 95 9.59 10.41 0.59
CA GLN A 95 9.73 9.41 1.66
C GLN A 95 11.17 9.39 2.16
N ARG A 96 12.14 9.44 1.23
CA ARG A 96 13.54 9.43 1.61
C ARG A 96 13.94 10.64 2.44
N ARG A 97 13.35 11.78 2.17
CA ARG A 97 13.68 13.02 2.89
C ARG A 97 13.18 13.03 4.32
N ARG A 98 12.37 12.06 4.70
CA ARG A 98 11.86 11.95 6.06
C ARG A 98 12.80 11.19 6.98
N ALA A 99 13.88 10.71 6.49
CA ALA A 99 14.83 9.94 7.28
C ALA A 99 15.37 10.73 8.47
#